data_7a62c03917e64e0fbf040497e34a2151
#
_entry.id   7a62c03917e64e0fbf040497e34a2151
#
_cell.length_a   1.000
_cell.length_b   1.000
_cell.length_c   1.000
_cell.angle_alpha   90.00
_cell.angle_beta   90.00
_cell.angle_gamma   90.00
#
_symmetry.space_group_name_H-M   'P 1'
#
loop_
_entity.id
_entity.type
_entity.pdbx_description
1 polymer ?
#
loop_
_entity_poly.entity_id
_entity_poly.type
_entity_poly.pdbx_seq_one_letter_code
_entity_poly.pdbx_strand_id
1 'polypeptide(L)'
;MQADWCGFGAVEAARDESAMALRDGDVSGGQIEREARTDGQKVLALAREKVLQRWVQALRRRGDARSLAMAEWLGSLDGYGRDDLAPSQARLQAIAAASTDPMVTVLALGRPCKPGVCRNVEVSQWSRLEPENVLAWLALAGTPGHPSEYLLERMASVGRFSRSYQQEAGQILLSVLQFDTPGLENQAESELLSNAVTGWDYPRFAPLTAACRRPEADAATRSRCEVVAAHLWSQGNVLERAIALSVTGRVVPKAAPGRGAWEARATEYEAVRLHEEGRLSRMVNEVLGDLAAKPPCDALPLQRRWAREPAERSDWERARAELQVSGADPAELSRQWRSREGRSALEPRRPVAPAASGS
;
A
#
# COMPACT_ATOMS: atom_id res chain seq x y z
N MET A 1 15.37 16.65 -36.40
CA MET A 1 14.64 17.37 -35.34
C MET A 1 14.08 16.30 -34.41
N GLN A 2 14.79 16.04 -33.32
CA GLN A 2 14.29 15.14 -32.28
C GLN A 2 13.07 15.82 -31.66
N ALA A 3 11.94 15.10 -31.62
CA ALA A 3 10.73 15.62 -31.01
C ALA A 3 11.02 15.88 -29.52
N ASP A 4 10.76 17.10 -29.08
CA ASP A 4 10.83 17.47 -27.67
C ASP A 4 9.72 16.74 -26.93
N TRP A 5 10.09 15.65 -26.27
CA TRP A 5 9.20 14.79 -25.52
C TRP A 5 8.70 15.49 -24.26
N CYS A 6 7.72 16.40 -24.39
CA CYS A 6 7.14 17.17 -23.28
C CYS A 6 8.15 17.98 -22.46
N GLY A 7 9.20 18.51 -23.06
CA GLY A 7 10.34 19.11 -22.37
C GLY A 7 11.39 18.11 -21.92
N PHE A 8 11.34 16.87 -22.38
CA PHE A 8 12.19 15.76 -21.92
C PHE A 8 13.46 15.53 -22.75
N GLY A 9 13.89 16.42 -23.54
CA GLY A 9 15.05 16.43 -24.48
C GLY A 9 16.11 15.32 -24.48
N ALA A 10 16.03 14.29 -23.62
CA ALA A 10 17.04 13.21 -23.54
C ALA A 10 16.42 11.87 -23.06
N VAL A 11 15.11 11.68 -23.12
CA VAL A 11 14.45 10.49 -22.49
C VAL A 11 14.45 9.25 -23.39
N GLU A 12 14.86 9.37 -24.63
CA GLU A 12 14.88 8.24 -25.58
C GLU A 12 15.79 7.10 -25.09
N ALA A 13 16.95 7.43 -24.52
CA ALA A 13 17.88 6.45 -23.99
C ALA A 13 17.39 5.73 -22.71
N ALA A 14 16.75 6.46 -21.77
CA ALA A 14 16.22 5.87 -20.55
C ALA A 14 15.03 4.92 -20.79
N ARG A 15 14.35 5.09 -21.91
CA ARG A 15 13.18 4.27 -22.32
C ARG A 15 13.60 2.91 -22.87
N ASP A 16 14.61 2.87 -23.71
CA ASP A 16 15.08 1.64 -24.32
C ASP A 16 15.64 0.69 -23.27
N GLU A 17 16.34 1.22 -22.25
CA GLU A 17 16.88 0.43 -21.16
C GLU A 17 15.77 -0.12 -20.24
N SER A 18 14.76 0.69 -19.89
CA SER A 18 13.64 0.22 -19.07
C SER A 18 12.76 -0.80 -19.80
N ALA A 19 12.58 -0.65 -21.11
CA ALA A 19 11.83 -1.59 -21.92
C ALA A 19 12.59 -2.90 -22.15
N MET A 20 13.92 -2.85 -22.26
CA MET A 20 14.77 -4.06 -22.33
C MET A 20 14.79 -4.80 -21.01
N ALA A 21 14.94 -4.12 -19.87
CA ALA A 21 14.92 -4.74 -18.54
C ALA A 21 13.59 -5.46 -18.23
N LEU A 22 12.47 -4.99 -18.80
CA LEU A 22 11.16 -5.66 -18.69
C LEU A 22 11.03 -6.85 -19.66
N ARG A 23 11.80 -6.90 -20.75
CA ARG A 23 11.77 -7.99 -21.73
C ARG A 23 12.67 -9.16 -21.35
N ASP A 24 13.78 -8.91 -20.69
CA ASP A 24 14.78 -9.95 -20.40
C ASP A 24 14.49 -10.79 -19.15
N GLY A 25 13.43 -10.57 -18.42
CA GLY A 25 12.83 -11.50 -17.43
C GLY A 25 13.76 -12.23 -16.46
N ASP A 26 15.05 -11.91 -16.45
CA ASP A 26 16.07 -12.60 -15.68
C ASP A 26 16.36 -11.85 -14.37
N VAL A 27 15.52 -12.13 -13.36
CA VAL A 27 15.75 -11.68 -11.98
C VAL A 27 16.62 -12.71 -11.28
N SER A 28 17.77 -13.01 -11.83
CA SER A 28 18.82 -13.71 -11.10
C SER A 28 19.72 -12.67 -10.44
N GLY A 29 19.86 -12.75 -9.10
CA GLY A 29 20.55 -11.81 -8.21
C GLY A 29 22.02 -11.53 -8.50
N GLY A 30 22.31 -10.99 -9.68
CA GLY A 30 23.57 -10.38 -10.01
C GLY A 30 23.61 -8.96 -9.43
N GLN A 31 24.69 -8.62 -8.74
CA GLN A 31 25.03 -7.24 -8.40
C GLN A 31 24.90 -6.40 -9.67
N ILE A 32 23.87 -5.51 -9.67
CA ILE A 32 23.78 -4.47 -10.70
C ILE A 32 25.00 -3.59 -10.47
N GLU A 33 26.04 -3.80 -11.26
CA GLU A 33 27.12 -2.84 -11.39
C GLU A 33 26.46 -1.48 -11.65
N ARG A 34 26.91 -0.47 -10.95
CA ARG A 34 26.45 0.92 -11.13
C ARG A 34 26.88 1.39 -12.51
N GLU A 35 26.17 0.95 -13.54
CA GLU A 35 26.32 1.54 -14.86
C GLU A 35 26.05 3.04 -14.76
N ALA A 36 26.86 3.82 -15.45
CA ALA A 36 26.73 5.26 -15.49
C ALA A 36 25.28 5.60 -15.90
N ARG A 37 24.54 6.25 -15.00
CA ARG A 37 23.15 6.66 -15.25
C ARG A 37 23.12 7.46 -16.55
N THR A 38 22.21 7.10 -17.46
CA THR A 38 22.04 7.85 -18.71
C THR A 38 21.70 9.32 -18.39
N ASP A 39 21.98 10.22 -19.31
CA ASP A 39 21.69 11.64 -19.10
C ASP A 39 20.22 11.91 -18.83
N GLY A 40 19.30 11.14 -19.46
CA GLY A 40 17.87 11.21 -19.18
C GLY A 40 17.51 10.78 -17.74
N GLN A 41 18.14 9.74 -17.20
CA GLN A 41 17.94 9.32 -15.81
C GLN A 41 18.46 10.37 -14.82
N LYS A 42 19.58 11.04 -15.14
CA LYS A 42 20.10 12.16 -14.32
C LYS A 42 19.14 13.33 -14.29
N VAL A 43 18.58 13.72 -15.44
CA VAL A 43 17.62 14.83 -15.54
C VAL A 43 16.32 14.49 -14.79
N LEU A 44 15.80 13.27 -14.88
CA LEU A 44 14.65 12.81 -14.12
C LEU A 44 14.93 12.77 -12.61
N ALA A 45 16.11 12.34 -12.21
CA ALA A 45 16.52 12.34 -10.80
C ALA A 45 16.56 13.76 -10.21
N LEU A 46 17.10 14.74 -10.96
CA LEU A 46 17.07 16.15 -10.55
C LEU A 46 15.65 16.70 -10.47
N ALA A 47 14.77 16.34 -11.41
CA ALA A 47 13.36 16.75 -11.36
C ALA A 47 12.66 16.16 -10.12
N ARG A 48 12.91 14.89 -9.78
CA ARG A 48 12.37 14.25 -8.57
C ARG A 48 12.87 14.95 -7.30
N GLU A 49 14.15 15.26 -7.22
CA GLU A 49 14.71 15.99 -6.08
C GLU A 49 14.08 17.38 -5.93
N LYS A 50 13.95 18.13 -7.01
CA LYS A 50 13.32 19.45 -7.01
C LYS A 50 11.85 19.39 -6.57
N VAL A 51 11.09 18.44 -7.08
CA VAL A 51 9.70 18.22 -6.67
C VAL A 51 9.61 17.85 -5.19
N LEU A 52 10.44 16.91 -4.73
CA LEU A 52 10.47 16.53 -3.32
C LEU A 52 10.80 17.71 -2.41
N GLN A 53 11.80 18.52 -2.75
CA GLN A 53 12.16 19.72 -2.00
C GLN A 53 10.99 20.74 -1.94
N ARG A 54 10.30 20.95 -3.06
CA ARG A 54 9.12 21.82 -3.15
C ARG A 54 8.00 21.32 -2.24
N TRP A 55 7.69 20.03 -2.27
CA TRP A 55 6.65 19.44 -1.42
C TRP A 55 7.01 19.53 0.06
N VAL A 56 8.23 19.18 0.44
CA VAL A 56 8.72 19.32 1.83
C VAL A 56 8.60 20.75 2.32
N GLN A 57 8.99 21.74 1.51
CA GLN A 57 8.85 23.15 1.88
C GLN A 57 7.39 23.60 1.98
N ALA A 58 6.53 23.14 1.07
CA ALA A 58 5.11 23.46 1.10
C ALA A 58 4.43 22.89 2.36
N LEU A 59 4.72 21.65 2.71
CA LEU A 59 4.21 21.01 3.91
C LEU A 59 4.73 21.67 5.19
N ARG A 60 6.02 22.03 5.24
CA ARG A 60 6.59 22.76 6.39
C ARG A 60 5.95 24.13 6.59
N ARG A 61 5.61 24.86 5.51
CA ARG A 61 4.92 26.15 5.61
C ARG A 61 3.51 26.04 6.19
N ARG A 62 2.83 24.90 6.06
CA ARG A 62 1.51 24.67 6.68
C ARG A 62 1.58 24.63 8.20
N GLY A 63 2.66 24.10 8.76
CA GLY A 63 2.97 24.15 10.19
C GLY A 63 2.13 23.25 11.09
N ASP A 64 1.11 22.57 10.60
CA ASP A 64 0.35 21.60 11.39
C ASP A 64 1.14 20.28 11.57
N ALA A 65 0.86 19.54 12.64
CA ALA A 65 1.64 18.37 13.03
C ALA A 65 1.69 17.27 11.94
N ARG A 66 0.58 17.03 11.22
CA ARG A 66 0.53 16.04 10.14
C ARG A 66 1.36 16.46 8.95
N SER A 67 1.25 17.75 8.53
CA SER A 67 2.04 18.30 7.43
C SER A 67 3.54 18.29 7.75
N LEU A 68 3.93 18.66 8.98
CA LEU A 68 5.33 18.60 9.42
C LEU A 68 5.86 17.16 9.42
N ALA A 69 5.10 16.22 9.99
CA ALA A 69 5.48 14.81 10.01
C ALA A 69 5.59 14.25 8.58
N MET A 70 4.66 14.58 7.69
CA MET A 70 4.70 14.17 6.28
C MET A 70 5.91 14.76 5.55
N ALA A 71 6.28 16.02 5.83
CA ALA A 71 7.48 16.64 5.26
C ALA A 71 8.75 15.86 5.65
N GLU A 72 8.87 15.48 6.91
CA GLU A 72 10.03 14.71 7.39
C GLU A 72 9.99 13.24 6.91
N TRP A 73 8.80 12.65 6.79
CA TRP A 73 8.62 11.32 6.20
C TRP A 73 9.07 11.30 4.73
N LEU A 74 8.64 12.28 3.92
CA LEU A 74 9.13 12.45 2.55
C LEU A 74 10.64 12.68 2.51
N GLY A 75 11.17 13.48 3.42
CA GLY A 75 12.59 13.74 3.54
C GLY A 75 13.43 12.51 3.90
N SER A 76 12.79 11.43 4.35
CA SER A 76 13.41 10.15 4.71
C SER A 76 13.20 9.05 3.66
N LEU A 77 12.65 9.36 2.47
CA LEU A 77 12.52 8.40 1.38
C LEU A 77 13.86 8.14 0.71
N ASP A 78 14.21 6.86 0.54
CA ASP A 78 15.39 6.44 -0.20
C ASP A 78 15.24 6.71 -1.71
N GLY A 79 16.36 6.90 -2.41
CA GLY A 79 16.39 6.94 -3.86
C GLY A 79 16.06 8.28 -4.52
N TYR A 80 15.86 9.35 -3.73
CA TYR A 80 15.57 10.69 -4.23
C TYR A 80 16.76 11.67 -4.13
N GLY A 81 17.98 11.17 -4.38
CA GLY A 81 19.19 12.00 -4.45
C GLY A 81 19.74 12.43 -3.09
N ARG A 82 19.31 11.82 -1.98
CA ARG A 82 19.79 12.13 -0.64
C ARG A 82 20.63 10.99 -0.09
N ASP A 83 21.87 11.30 0.29
CA ASP A 83 22.78 10.33 0.90
C ASP A 83 22.57 10.21 2.42
N ASP A 84 22.05 11.25 3.06
CA ASP A 84 21.80 11.28 4.50
C ASP A 84 20.32 11.53 4.85
N LEU A 85 19.64 10.47 5.25
CA LEU A 85 18.24 10.49 5.67
C LEU A 85 18.07 10.68 7.18
N ALA A 86 19.15 10.53 7.95
CA ALA A 86 19.13 10.55 9.40
C ALA A 86 18.54 11.83 10.01
N PRO A 87 18.81 13.03 9.50
CA PRO A 87 18.22 14.26 10.05
C PRO A 87 16.70 14.32 9.93
N SER A 88 16.13 13.85 8.80
CA SER A 88 14.67 13.82 8.62
C SER A 88 14.03 12.73 9.47
N GLN A 89 14.64 11.55 9.57
CA GLN A 89 14.19 10.50 10.47
C GLN A 89 14.18 10.98 11.93
N ALA A 90 15.26 11.62 12.40
CA ALA A 90 15.36 12.13 13.77
C ALA A 90 14.29 13.19 14.08
N ARG A 91 14.04 14.12 13.16
CA ARG A 91 12.96 15.12 13.33
C ARG A 91 11.58 14.48 13.34
N LEU A 92 11.32 13.51 12.45
CA LEU A 92 10.05 12.77 12.43
C LEU A 92 9.80 12.06 13.76
N GLN A 93 10.81 11.38 14.31
CA GLN A 93 10.71 10.72 15.60
C GLN A 93 10.45 11.73 16.74
N ALA A 94 11.10 12.89 16.71
CA ALA A 94 10.89 13.96 17.71
C ALA A 94 9.46 14.52 17.63
N ILE A 95 8.96 14.80 16.43
CA ILE A 95 7.57 15.26 16.21
C ILE A 95 6.59 14.21 16.75
N ALA A 96 6.79 12.95 16.44
CA ALA A 96 5.91 11.87 16.87
C ALA A 96 5.93 11.66 18.39
N ALA A 97 7.09 11.76 19.03
CA ALA A 97 7.19 11.66 20.48
C ALA A 97 6.42 12.74 21.24
N ALA A 98 6.27 13.93 20.65
CA ALA A 98 5.53 15.05 21.23
C ALA A 98 4.05 15.11 20.79
N SER A 99 3.63 14.27 19.83
CA SER A 99 2.31 14.34 19.21
C SER A 99 1.31 13.40 19.91
N THR A 100 0.06 13.86 20.00
CA THR A 100 -1.11 13.03 20.36
C THR A 100 -1.88 12.55 19.13
N ASP A 101 -1.42 12.86 17.92
CA ASP A 101 -2.05 12.43 16.67
C ASP A 101 -1.53 11.03 16.27
N PRO A 102 -2.40 9.99 16.20
CA PRO A 102 -1.96 8.64 15.86
C PRO A 102 -1.36 8.53 14.45
N MET A 103 -1.79 9.34 13.48
CA MET A 103 -1.20 9.34 12.14
C MET A 103 0.28 9.73 12.17
N VAL A 104 0.65 10.72 12.98
CA VAL A 104 2.05 11.16 13.15
C VAL A 104 2.91 10.03 13.71
N THR A 105 2.35 9.26 14.65
CA THR A 105 3.00 8.06 15.20
C THR A 105 3.21 7.01 14.09
N VAL A 106 2.18 6.72 13.28
CA VAL A 106 2.27 5.74 12.18
C VAL A 106 3.34 6.12 11.17
N LEU A 107 3.44 7.39 10.80
CA LEU A 107 4.50 7.89 9.91
C LEU A 107 5.90 7.62 10.48
N ALA A 108 6.09 7.85 11.78
CA ALA A 108 7.38 7.63 12.44
C ALA A 108 7.72 6.13 12.57
N LEU A 109 6.73 5.27 12.84
CA LEU A 109 6.92 3.82 12.89
C LEU A 109 7.39 3.24 11.55
N GLY A 110 6.90 3.78 10.43
CA GLY A 110 7.33 3.39 9.08
C GLY A 110 8.74 3.88 8.71
N ARG A 111 9.37 4.77 9.50
CA ARG A 111 10.69 5.37 9.21
C ARG A 111 11.56 5.44 10.46
N PRO A 112 11.94 4.28 11.05
CA PRO A 112 12.77 4.27 12.24
C PRO A 112 14.19 4.77 11.94
N CYS A 113 14.79 5.43 12.92
CA CYS A 113 16.22 5.74 12.91
C CYS A 113 17.06 4.47 13.04
N LYS A 114 18.23 4.52 12.44
CA LYS A 114 19.28 3.52 12.74
C LYS A 114 19.63 3.56 14.24
N PRO A 115 20.03 2.43 14.85
CA PRO A 115 20.45 2.40 16.24
C PRO A 115 21.53 3.45 16.53
N GLY A 116 21.35 4.19 17.63
CA GLY A 116 22.30 5.22 18.07
C GLY A 116 22.16 6.59 17.39
N VAL A 117 21.32 6.73 16.36
CA VAL A 117 21.10 8.01 15.67
C VAL A 117 20.05 8.86 16.38
N CYS A 118 18.94 8.27 16.77
CA CYS A 118 17.91 8.93 17.57
C CYS A 118 17.12 7.91 18.39
N ARG A 119 16.26 8.41 19.28
CA ARG A 119 15.31 7.58 20.01
C ARG A 119 14.04 7.41 19.16
N ASN A 120 13.75 6.18 18.79
CA ASN A 120 12.52 5.84 18.09
C ASN A 120 11.31 5.88 19.03
N VAL A 121 10.15 6.28 18.50
CA VAL A 121 8.88 6.14 19.22
C VAL A 121 8.58 4.66 19.45
N GLU A 122 7.94 4.35 20.57
CA GLU A 122 7.52 2.99 20.87
C GLU A 122 6.29 2.61 20.02
N VAL A 123 6.26 1.38 19.53
CA VAL A 123 5.09 0.86 18.79
C VAL A 123 3.81 0.93 19.62
N SER A 124 3.92 0.76 20.93
CA SER A 124 2.81 0.89 21.90
C SER A 124 2.19 2.29 21.96
N GLN A 125 2.86 3.33 21.46
CA GLN A 125 2.29 4.67 21.39
C GLN A 125 1.03 4.70 20.54
N TRP A 126 1.02 4.01 19.38
CA TRP A 126 -0.16 3.97 18.51
C TRP A 126 -1.36 3.36 19.23
N SER A 127 -1.22 2.20 19.87
CA SER A 127 -2.32 1.55 20.59
C SER A 127 -2.80 2.31 21.82
N ARG A 128 -1.95 3.16 22.43
CA ARG A 128 -2.37 4.08 23.51
C ARG A 128 -3.18 5.27 22.99
N LEU A 129 -2.79 5.83 21.84
CA LEU A 129 -3.47 6.98 21.23
C LEU A 129 -4.77 6.59 20.54
N GLU A 130 -4.84 5.39 19.98
CA GLU A 130 -6.00 4.91 19.21
C GLU A 130 -6.31 3.44 19.54
N PRO A 131 -6.78 3.17 20.78
CA PRO A 131 -7.02 1.80 21.23
C PRO A 131 -8.12 1.07 20.47
N GLU A 132 -9.02 1.80 19.81
CA GLU A 132 -10.09 1.21 19.00
C GLU A 132 -9.65 0.79 17.60
N ASN A 133 -8.43 1.15 17.17
CA ASN A 133 -7.88 0.75 15.89
C ASN A 133 -7.20 -0.63 15.99
N VAL A 134 -7.76 -1.62 15.30
CA VAL A 134 -7.23 -3.00 15.26
C VAL A 134 -5.77 -3.03 14.77
N LEU A 135 -5.40 -2.19 13.81
CA LEU A 135 -4.04 -2.14 13.27
C LEU A 135 -3.02 -1.68 14.30
N ALA A 136 -3.43 -0.82 15.24
CA ALA A 136 -2.54 -0.34 16.30
C ALA A 136 -2.11 -1.49 17.25
N TRP A 137 -3.01 -2.43 17.54
CA TRP A 137 -2.69 -3.64 18.30
C TRP A 137 -1.89 -4.63 17.47
N LEU A 138 -2.22 -4.76 16.19
CA LEU A 138 -1.51 -5.66 15.28
C LEU A 138 -0.05 -5.22 15.10
N ALA A 139 0.24 -3.92 15.12
CA ALA A 139 1.59 -3.40 15.05
C ALA A 139 2.49 -3.86 16.22
N LEU A 140 1.90 -4.17 17.38
CA LEU A 140 2.61 -4.73 18.55
C LEU A 140 2.98 -6.21 18.38
N ALA A 141 2.46 -6.88 17.36
CA ALA A 141 2.69 -8.31 17.18
C ALA A 141 4.19 -8.61 16.93
N GLY A 142 4.73 -9.49 17.72
CA GLY A 142 6.16 -9.83 17.69
C GLY A 142 7.05 -8.95 18.57
N THR A 143 6.48 -7.94 19.27
CA THR A 143 7.25 -7.18 20.28
C THR A 143 7.25 -7.92 21.63
N PRO A 144 8.35 -7.86 22.39
CA PRO A 144 8.40 -8.48 23.71
C PRO A 144 7.29 -7.99 24.64
N GLY A 145 6.74 -8.89 25.46
CA GLY A 145 5.67 -8.57 26.41
C GLY A 145 4.26 -8.55 25.84
N HIS A 146 4.09 -8.80 24.54
CA HIS A 146 2.78 -8.79 23.88
C HIS A 146 2.47 -10.13 23.21
N PRO A 147 2.05 -11.17 23.95
CA PRO A 147 1.71 -12.48 23.40
C PRO A 147 0.49 -12.37 22.46
N SER A 148 0.45 -13.20 21.43
CA SER A 148 -0.59 -13.15 20.39
C SER A 148 -2.01 -13.27 20.95
N GLU A 149 -2.22 -14.03 22.03
CA GLU A 149 -3.53 -14.18 22.67
C GLU A 149 -4.00 -12.89 23.33
N TYR A 150 -3.11 -12.19 24.03
CA TYR A 150 -3.40 -10.87 24.58
C TYR A 150 -3.78 -9.87 23.48
N LEU A 151 -3.00 -9.83 22.39
CA LEU A 151 -3.29 -8.93 21.27
C LEU A 151 -4.63 -9.26 20.61
N LEU A 152 -4.92 -10.54 20.40
CA LEU A 152 -6.20 -10.99 19.85
C LEU A 152 -7.38 -10.58 20.73
N GLU A 153 -7.22 -10.72 22.05
CA GLU A 153 -8.24 -10.29 23.01
C GLU A 153 -8.45 -8.78 22.97
N ARG A 154 -7.36 -7.97 22.91
CA ARG A 154 -7.47 -6.51 22.82
C ARG A 154 -8.12 -6.08 21.51
N MET A 155 -7.71 -6.64 20.37
CA MET A 155 -8.33 -6.38 19.07
C MET A 155 -9.82 -6.71 19.05
N ALA A 156 -10.25 -7.79 19.71
CA ALA A 156 -11.65 -8.21 19.74
C ALA A 156 -12.50 -7.43 20.75
N SER A 157 -11.95 -7.08 21.92
CA SER A 157 -12.71 -6.45 23.02
C SER A 157 -12.77 -4.93 22.91
N VAL A 158 -11.70 -4.28 22.45
CA VAL A 158 -11.57 -2.82 22.37
C VAL A 158 -11.62 -2.33 20.94
N GLY A 159 -11.09 -3.09 19.98
CA GLY A 159 -11.10 -2.75 18.56
C GLY A 159 -12.50 -2.47 18.04
N ARG A 160 -12.64 -1.52 17.12
CA ARG A 160 -13.89 -1.14 16.47
C ARG A 160 -13.74 -0.92 14.97
N PHE A 161 -12.57 -0.51 14.55
CA PHE A 161 -12.26 -0.19 13.15
C PHE A 161 -10.83 -0.53 12.78
N SER A 162 -10.52 -0.40 11.49
CA SER A 162 -9.21 -0.58 10.90
C SER A 162 -8.87 0.68 10.12
N ARG A 163 -7.77 1.38 10.46
CA ARG A 163 -7.32 2.60 9.80
C ARG A 163 -5.79 2.61 9.68
N SER A 164 -5.30 2.60 8.45
CA SER A 164 -3.86 2.63 8.15
C SER A 164 -3.29 4.04 7.97
N TYR A 165 -4.14 5.05 7.82
CA TYR A 165 -3.79 6.43 7.46
C TYR A 165 -3.20 6.64 6.07
N GLN A 166 -3.15 5.62 5.23
CA GLN A 166 -2.64 5.73 3.86
C GLN A 166 -3.42 6.77 3.03
N GLN A 167 -4.74 6.77 3.15
CA GLN A 167 -5.59 7.71 2.41
C GLN A 167 -5.41 9.15 2.91
N GLU A 168 -5.37 9.36 4.22
CA GLU A 168 -5.13 10.68 4.81
C GLU A 168 -3.75 11.23 4.42
N ALA A 169 -2.73 10.37 4.37
CA ALA A 169 -1.41 10.73 3.86
C ALA A 169 -1.48 11.15 2.39
N GLY A 170 -2.18 10.38 1.57
CA GLY A 170 -2.45 10.72 0.17
C GLY A 170 -3.15 12.06 0.01
N GLN A 171 -4.17 12.36 0.81
CA GLN A 171 -4.88 13.64 0.81
C GLN A 171 -3.95 14.82 1.15
N ILE A 172 -3.06 14.65 2.12
CA ILE A 172 -2.07 15.68 2.47
C ILE A 172 -1.13 15.92 1.28
N LEU A 173 -0.67 14.87 0.61
CA LEU A 173 0.19 15.00 -0.57
C LEU A 173 -0.54 15.66 -1.74
N LEU A 174 -1.79 15.28 -2.01
CA LEU A 174 -2.61 15.92 -3.05
C LEU A 174 -2.72 17.42 -2.85
N SER A 175 -2.74 17.89 -1.61
CA SER A 175 -2.88 19.31 -1.29
C SER A 175 -1.66 20.18 -1.63
N VAL A 176 -0.52 19.59 -1.97
CA VAL A 176 0.73 20.29 -2.34
C VAL A 176 1.15 20.03 -3.79
N LEU A 177 0.34 19.32 -4.56
CA LEU A 177 0.59 19.05 -5.97
C LEU A 177 0.41 20.30 -6.83
N GLN A 178 1.17 20.38 -7.92
CA GLN A 178 1.11 21.43 -8.92
C GLN A 178 1.02 20.83 -10.33
N PHE A 179 -0.02 20.05 -10.58
CA PHE A 179 -0.18 19.30 -11.84
C PHE A 179 -0.41 20.12 -13.11
N ASP A 180 -0.42 21.45 -13.02
CA ASP A 180 -0.93 22.29 -14.10
C ASP A 180 0.03 22.47 -15.27
N THR A 181 1.30 22.08 -15.12
CA THR A 181 2.29 22.21 -16.19
C THR A 181 2.71 20.85 -16.75
N PRO A 182 2.56 20.59 -18.05
CA PRO A 182 3.13 19.40 -18.67
C PRO A 182 4.67 19.47 -18.58
N GLY A 183 5.31 18.35 -18.31
CA GLY A 183 6.77 18.28 -18.26
C GLY A 183 7.33 17.28 -17.26
N LEU A 184 8.64 17.28 -17.14
CA LEU A 184 9.41 16.33 -16.34
C LEU A 184 9.04 16.38 -14.84
N GLU A 185 8.84 17.59 -14.29
CA GLU A 185 8.43 17.74 -12.89
C GLU A 185 7.09 17.13 -12.60
N ASN A 186 6.21 17.12 -13.56
CA ASN A 186 4.88 16.54 -13.50
C ASN A 186 4.93 15.00 -13.48
N GLN A 187 5.78 14.38 -14.30
CA GLN A 187 6.06 12.96 -14.20
C GLN A 187 6.65 12.63 -12.83
N ALA A 188 7.64 13.42 -12.38
CA ALA A 188 8.26 13.25 -11.08
C ALA A 188 7.25 13.37 -9.92
N GLU A 189 6.27 14.31 -10.01
CA GLU A 189 5.17 14.41 -9.06
C GLU A 189 4.28 13.16 -9.04
N SER A 190 3.90 12.67 -10.20
CA SER A 190 3.05 11.48 -10.33
C SER A 190 3.75 10.23 -9.76
N GLU A 191 5.03 10.06 -10.06
CA GLU A 191 5.85 8.96 -9.53
C GLU A 191 6.02 9.07 -8.01
N LEU A 192 6.33 10.27 -7.49
CA LEU A 192 6.52 10.48 -6.06
C LEU A 192 5.22 10.23 -5.29
N LEU A 193 4.08 10.68 -5.79
CA LEU A 193 2.77 10.42 -5.19
C LEU A 193 2.46 8.92 -5.20
N SER A 194 2.62 8.27 -6.34
CA SER A 194 2.40 6.83 -6.47
C SER A 194 3.26 6.05 -5.48
N ASN A 195 4.57 6.33 -5.44
CA ASN A 195 5.50 5.65 -4.54
C ASN A 195 5.20 5.91 -3.06
N ALA A 196 4.80 7.14 -2.72
CA ALA A 196 4.45 7.49 -1.35
C ALA A 196 3.18 6.76 -0.87
N VAL A 197 2.19 6.59 -1.74
CA VAL A 197 0.93 5.93 -1.40
C VAL A 197 1.07 4.41 -1.48
N THR A 198 1.69 3.86 -2.53
CA THR A 198 1.84 2.40 -2.68
C THR A 198 2.91 1.80 -1.76
N GLY A 199 3.93 2.57 -1.41
CA GLY A 199 4.98 2.18 -0.45
C GLY A 199 4.60 2.35 1.02
N TRP A 200 3.31 2.45 1.34
CA TRP A 200 2.84 2.59 2.71
C TRP A 200 3.05 1.30 3.51
N ASP A 201 3.68 1.42 4.69
CA ASP A 201 3.95 0.29 5.55
C ASP A 201 2.69 -0.12 6.33
N TYR A 202 2.28 -1.37 6.15
CA TYR A 202 1.21 -1.99 6.93
C TYR A 202 1.77 -2.86 8.04
N PRO A 203 1.08 -2.98 9.19
CA PRO A 203 1.37 -4.00 10.18
C PRO A 203 1.33 -5.40 9.55
N ARG A 204 2.17 -6.31 10.04
CA ARG A 204 2.22 -7.69 9.55
C ARG A 204 0.99 -8.47 10.03
N PHE A 205 0.18 -8.98 9.11
CA PHE A 205 -1.00 -9.79 9.43
C PHE A 205 -0.67 -11.26 9.79
N ALA A 206 0.55 -11.71 9.57
CA ALA A 206 0.96 -13.08 9.85
C ALA A 206 0.68 -13.53 11.30
N PRO A 207 0.94 -12.73 12.35
CA PRO A 207 0.62 -13.11 13.73
C PRO A 207 -0.87 -13.34 13.97
N LEU A 208 -1.75 -12.47 13.43
CA LEU A 208 -3.20 -12.65 13.51
C LEU A 208 -3.64 -13.94 12.81
N THR A 209 -3.17 -14.13 11.57
CA THR A 209 -3.54 -15.33 10.81
C THR A 209 -3.00 -16.61 11.45
N ALA A 210 -1.85 -16.57 12.10
CA ALA A 210 -1.29 -17.70 12.85
C ALA A 210 -2.12 -18.00 14.12
N ALA A 211 -2.50 -16.99 14.89
CA ALA A 211 -3.33 -17.17 16.09
C ALA A 211 -4.69 -17.80 15.74
N CYS A 212 -5.29 -17.37 14.61
CA CYS A 212 -6.60 -17.88 14.16
C CYS A 212 -6.52 -19.19 13.35
N ARG A 213 -5.33 -19.72 13.09
CA ARG A 213 -5.12 -20.99 12.36
C ARG A 213 -5.01 -22.22 13.25
N ARG A 214 -4.81 -22.04 14.54
CA ARG A 214 -4.57 -23.17 15.45
C ARG A 214 -5.71 -24.16 15.40
N PRO A 215 -5.48 -25.46 15.10
CA PRO A 215 -6.53 -26.48 15.04
C PRO A 215 -7.25 -26.64 16.39
N GLU A 216 -6.51 -26.42 17.48
CA GLU A 216 -6.99 -26.54 18.85
C GLU A 216 -7.62 -25.24 19.37
N ALA A 217 -7.84 -24.23 18.51
CA ALA A 217 -8.46 -22.99 18.95
C ALA A 217 -9.83 -23.27 19.59
N ASP A 218 -9.99 -22.83 20.82
CA ASP A 218 -11.24 -22.97 21.55
C ASP A 218 -12.34 -22.07 20.94
N ALA A 219 -13.57 -22.24 21.43
CA ALA A 219 -14.72 -21.44 20.93
C ALA A 219 -14.50 -19.94 21.17
N ALA A 220 -13.85 -19.56 22.28
CA ALA A 220 -13.60 -18.16 22.60
C ALA A 220 -12.57 -17.53 21.63
N THR A 221 -11.50 -18.24 21.32
CA THR A 221 -10.49 -17.81 20.34
C THR A 221 -11.13 -17.68 18.95
N ARG A 222 -11.94 -18.65 18.51
CA ARG A 222 -12.65 -18.55 17.22
C ARG A 222 -13.58 -17.33 17.16
N SER A 223 -14.33 -17.08 18.23
CA SER A 223 -15.21 -15.92 18.32
C SER A 223 -14.44 -14.60 18.24
N ARG A 224 -13.32 -14.48 18.97
CA ARG A 224 -12.43 -13.30 18.90
C ARG A 224 -11.89 -13.08 17.48
N CYS A 225 -11.44 -14.14 16.81
CA CYS A 225 -10.98 -14.07 15.42
C CYS A 225 -12.07 -13.59 14.47
N GLU A 226 -13.31 -14.05 14.64
CA GLU A 226 -14.44 -13.58 13.83
C GLU A 226 -14.74 -12.10 14.06
N VAL A 227 -14.72 -11.63 15.31
CA VAL A 227 -14.92 -10.21 15.66
C VAL A 227 -13.83 -9.34 15.01
N VAL A 228 -12.55 -9.73 15.14
CA VAL A 228 -11.45 -8.99 14.51
C VAL A 228 -11.58 -8.96 13.00
N ALA A 229 -11.95 -10.08 12.38
CA ALA A 229 -12.21 -10.16 10.95
C ALA A 229 -13.36 -9.23 10.52
N ALA A 230 -14.41 -9.09 11.34
CA ALA A 230 -15.51 -8.18 11.07
C ALA A 230 -15.06 -6.70 11.09
N HIS A 231 -14.16 -6.33 12.01
CA HIS A 231 -13.57 -4.98 12.03
C HIS A 231 -12.71 -4.71 10.80
N LEU A 232 -11.83 -5.65 10.42
CA LEU A 232 -11.03 -5.56 9.19
C LEU A 232 -11.91 -5.48 7.93
N TRP A 233 -13.06 -6.15 7.93
CA TRP A 233 -13.98 -6.10 6.80
C TRP A 233 -14.70 -4.76 6.67
N SER A 234 -15.14 -4.16 7.76
CA SER A 234 -16.06 -3.02 7.75
C SER A 234 -15.48 -1.76 7.11
N GLN A 235 -14.23 -1.46 7.38
CA GLN A 235 -13.52 -0.24 6.91
C GLN A 235 -12.20 -0.55 6.20
N GLY A 236 -11.85 -1.82 6.08
CA GLY A 236 -10.58 -2.24 5.51
C GLY A 236 -10.49 -2.00 4.00
N ASN A 237 -9.26 -1.88 3.53
CA ASN A 237 -8.90 -1.91 2.11
C ASN A 237 -9.01 -3.35 1.56
N VAL A 238 -8.61 -3.54 0.30
CA VAL A 238 -8.64 -4.86 -0.36
C VAL A 238 -7.82 -5.91 0.40
N LEU A 239 -6.63 -5.54 0.93
CA LEU A 239 -5.77 -6.47 1.68
C LEU A 239 -6.42 -6.89 3.00
N GLU A 240 -6.93 -5.95 3.77
CA GLU A 240 -7.57 -6.21 5.07
C GLU A 240 -8.81 -7.08 4.92
N ARG A 241 -9.61 -6.86 3.87
CA ARG A 241 -10.77 -7.70 3.53
C ARG A 241 -10.36 -9.11 3.11
N ALA A 242 -9.27 -9.26 2.36
CA ALA A 242 -8.69 -10.57 2.05
C ALA A 242 -8.29 -11.34 3.31
N ILE A 243 -7.64 -10.65 4.27
CA ILE A 243 -7.27 -11.24 5.56
C ILE A 243 -8.52 -11.62 6.36
N ALA A 244 -9.54 -10.76 6.41
CA ALA A 244 -10.81 -11.05 7.08
C ALA A 244 -11.44 -12.34 6.54
N LEU A 245 -11.53 -12.50 5.23
CA LEU A 245 -12.05 -13.72 4.59
C LEU A 245 -11.19 -14.94 4.87
N SER A 246 -9.86 -14.78 4.81
CA SER A 246 -8.92 -15.88 5.13
C SER A 246 -9.04 -16.35 6.58
N VAL A 247 -9.28 -15.45 7.52
CA VAL A 247 -9.50 -15.77 8.93
C VAL A 247 -10.84 -16.48 9.11
N THR A 248 -11.94 -15.87 8.63
CA THR A 248 -13.30 -16.39 8.83
C THR A 248 -13.54 -17.71 8.12
N GLY A 249 -12.93 -17.93 6.96
CA GLY A 249 -12.97 -19.21 6.26
C GLY A 249 -12.48 -20.39 7.10
N ARG A 250 -11.70 -20.14 8.15
CA ARG A 250 -11.15 -21.17 9.07
C ARG A 250 -11.87 -21.26 10.38
N VAL A 251 -12.32 -20.12 10.93
CA VAL A 251 -12.88 -20.07 12.29
C VAL A 251 -14.40 -20.18 12.29
N VAL A 252 -15.09 -19.85 11.19
CA VAL A 252 -16.54 -19.94 11.06
C VAL A 252 -16.95 -21.24 10.38
N PRO A 253 -17.51 -22.22 11.12
CA PRO A 253 -17.94 -23.49 10.54
C PRO A 253 -18.96 -23.32 9.41
N LYS A 254 -18.98 -24.25 8.46
CA LYS A 254 -19.94 -24.20 7.33
C LYS A 254 -21.40 -24.18 7.78
N ALA A 255 -21.72 -24.86 8.88
CA ALA A 255 -23.06 -24.92 9.45
C ALA A 255 -23.39 -23.76 10.42
N ALA A 256 -22.46 -22.83 10.67
CA ALA A 256 -22.71 -21.73 11.60
C ALA A 256 -23.72 -20.73 11.04
N PRO A 257 -24.61 -20.15 11.86
CA PRO A 257 -25.62 -19.17 11.40
C PRO A 257 -25.02 -17.94 10.69
N GLY A 258 -23.81 -17.49 11.11
CA GLY A 258 -23.10 -16.37 10.51
C GLY A 258 -22.42 -16.67 9.17
N ARG A 259 -22.34 -17.94 8.76
CA ARG A 259 -21.60 -18.35 7.56
C ARG A 259 -22.11 -17.71 6.27
N GLY A 260 -23.43 -17.64 6.11
CA GLY A 260 -24.05 -17.04 4.92
C GLY A 260 -23.66 -15.58 4.70
N ALA A 261 -23.52 -14.78 5.77
CA ALA A 261 -23.06 -13.41 5.68
C ALA A 261 -21.60 -13.32 5.18
N TRP A 262 -20.74 -14.23 5.60
CA TRP A 262 -19.36 -14.29 5.12
C TRP A 262 -19.26 -14.80 3.67
N GLU A 263 -20.16 -15.69 3.24
CA GLU A 263 -20.25 -16.12 1.84
C GLU A 263 -20.70 -15.00 0.92
N ALA A 264 -21.65 -14.17 1.35
CA ALA A 264 -22.04 -12.95 0.63
C ALA A 264 -20.86 -11.96 0.50
N ARG A 265 -20.11 -11.74 1.60
CA ARG A 265 -18.90 -10.91 1.60
C ARG A 265 -17.81 -11.47 0.67
N ALA A 266 -17.65 -12.79 0.64
CA ALA A 266 -16.70 -13.42 -0.27
C ALA A 266 -17.11 -13.23 -1.74
N THR A 267 -18.40 -13.36 -2.07
CA THR A 267 -18.91 -13.10 -3.42
C THR A 267 -18.66 -11.64 -3.85
N GLU A 268 -18.92 -10.68 -2.96
CA GLU A 268 -18.62 -9.26 -3.22
C GLU A 268 -17.11 -9.04 -3.46
N TYR A 269 -16.25 -9.60 -2.59
CA TYR A 269 -14.81 -9.47 -2.70
C TYR A 269 -14.27 -10.07 -4.00
N GLU A 270 -14.71 -11.26 -4.36
CA GLU A 270 -14.30 -11.98 -5.57
C GLU A 270 -14.68 -11.21 -6.83
N ALA A 271 -15.89 -10.64 -6.86
CA ALA A 271 -16.36 -9.81 -7.96
C ALA A 271 -15.55 -8.52 -8.10
N VAL A 272 -15.32 -7.80 -7.00
CA VAL A 272 -14.52 -6.58 -6.96
C VAL A 272 -13.08 -6.86 -7.42
N ARG A 273 -12.48 -7.95 -6.94
CA ARG A 273 -11.11 -8.34 -7.33
C ARG A 273 -10.99 -8.66 -8.81
N LEU A 274 -11.90 -9.46 -9.36
CA LEU A 274 -11.87 -9.80 -10.79
C LEU A 274 -12.07 -8.57 -11.66
N HIS A 275 -13.00 -7.69 -11.29
CA HIS A 275 -13.23 -6.43 -12.00
C HIS A 275 -11.99 -5.53 -11.99
N GLU A 276 -11.35 -5.37 -10.83
CA GLU A 276 -10.14 -4.55 -10.66
C GLU A 276 -8.95 -5.10 -11.44
N GLU A 277 -8.74 -6.41 -11.42
CA GLU A 277 -7.69 -7.05 -12.23
C GLU A 277 -7.89 -6.83 -13.73
N GLY A 278 -9.13 -6.93 -14.21
CA GLY A 278 -9.49 -6.60 -15.59
C GLY A 278 -9.23 -5.12 -15.90
N ARG A 279 -9.55 -4.22 -14.99
CA ARG A 279 -9.25 -2.79 -15.11
C ARG A 279 -7.75 -2.53 -15.19
N LEU A 280 -6.98 -3.07 -14.25
CA LEU A 280 -5.52 -2.94 -14.23
C LEU A 280 -4.87 -3.48 -15.50
N SER A 281 -5.34 -4.62 -16.01
CA SER A 281 -4.83 -5.19 -17.27
C SER A 281 -5.11 -4.28 -18.46
N ARG A 282 -6.33 -3.74 -18.59
CA ARG A 282 -6.64 -2.75 -19.65
C ARG A 282 -5.77 -1.53 -19.52
N MET A 283 -5.65 -0.99 -18.32
CA MET A 283 -4.87 0.17 -18.00
C MET A 283 -3.39 0.00 -18.37
N VAL A 284 -2.79 -1.13 -17.97
CA VAL A 284 -1.40 -1.46 -18.33
C VAL A 284 -1.24 -1.58 -19.83
N ASN A 285 -2.20 -2.21 -20.53
CA ASN A 285 -2.17 -2.34 -22.00
C ASN A 285 -2.34 -0.98 -22.70
N GLU A 286 -3.21 -0.11 -22.21
CA GLU A 286 -3.36 1.26 -22.73
C GLU A 286 -2.08 2.06 -22.56
N VAL A 287 -1.45 2.00 -21.39
CA VAL A 287 -0.19 2.72 -21.14
C VAL A 287 0.99 2.11 -21.88
N LEU A 288 1.19 0.80 -21.77
CA LEU A 288 2.35 0.14 -22.40
C LEU A 288 2.15 0.01 -23.92
N GLY A 289 0.92 -0.22 -24.39
CA GLY A 289 0.58 -0.24 -25.80
C GLY A 289 0.80 1.11 -26.48
N ASP A 290 0.35 2.19 -25.83
CA ASP A 290 0.51 3.55 -26.33
C ASP A 290 1.94 4.08 -26.16
N LEU A 291 2.68 3.65 -25.14
CA LEU A 291 4.11 3.99 -24.98
C LEU A 291 4.99 3.45 -26.12
N ALA A 292 4.56 2.38 -26.79
CA ALA A 292 5.26 1.89 -27.98
C ALA A 292 4.93 2.69 -29.26
N ALA A 293 3.77 3.32 -29.30
CA ALA A 293 3.21 3.96 -30.51
C ALA A 293 3.08 5.49 -30.42
N LYS A 294 3.02 6.06 -29.21
CA LYS A 294 2.77 7.49 -28.99
C LYS A 294 3.82 8.15 -28.09
N PRO A 295 4.02 9.48 -28.23
CA PRO A 295 4.86 10.22 -27.28
C PRO A 295 4.40 10.03 -25.84
N PRO A 296 5.31 9.89 -24.85
CA PRO A 296 4.96 9.74 -23.43
C PRO A 296 4.06 10.85 -22.88
N CYS A 297 4.05 12.00 -23.52
CA CYS A 297 3.18 13.12 -23.19
C CYS A 297 1.71 12.76 -23.17
N ASP A 298 1.28 11.90 -24.09
CA ASP A 298 -0.13 11.49 -24.19
C ASP A 298 -0.53 10.53 -23.07
N ALA A 299 0.45 9.83 -22.45
CA ALA A 299 0.25 8.95 -21.32
C ALA A 299 0.27 9.70 -19.96
N LEU A 300 0.81 10.92 -19.90
CA LEU A 300 0.90 11.70 -18.65
C LEU A 300 -0.46 11.94 -17.97
N PRO A 301 -1.56 12.29 -18.66
CA PRO A 301 -2.87 12.47 -18.02
C PRO A 301 -3.34 11.19 -17.33
N LEU A 302 -3.09 10.03 -17.94
CA LEU A 302 -3.47 8.72 -17.42
C LEU A 302 -2.61 8.35 -16.20
N GLN A 303 -1.29 8.54 -16.29
CA GLN A 303 -0.37 8.34 -15.16
C GLN A 303 -0.73 9.22 -13.95
N ARG A 304 -1.10 10.49 -14.18
CA ARG A 304 -1.57 11.41 -13.14
C ARG A 304 -2.83 10.93 -12.46
N ARG A 305 -3.80 10.51 -13.26
CA ARG A 305 -5.05 9.95 -12.73
C ARG A 305 -4.76 8.76 -11.82
N TRP A 306 -3.89 7.85 -12.22
CA TRP A 306 -3.53 6.67 -11.43
C TRP A 306 -2.79 7.00 -10.14
N ALA A 307 -1.90 7.99 -10.19
CA ALA A 307 -1.21 8.45 -8.98
C ALA A 307 -2.18 9.08 -7.98
N ARG A 308 -3.23 9.76 -8.46
CA ARG A 308 -4.24 10.43 -7.61
C ARG A 308 -5.29 9.49 -7.03
N GLU A 309 -5.77 8.53 -7.82
CA GLU A 309 -6.86 7.64 -7.42
C GLU A 309 -6.64 6.98 -6.04
N PRO A 310 -5.46 6.39 -5.72
CA PRO A 310 -5.23 5.79 -4.40
C PRO A 310 -5.20 6.79 -3.26
N ALA A 311 -4.90 8.06 -3.53
CA ALA A 311 -4.91 9.13 -2.55
C ALA A 311 -6.30 9.73 -2.34
N GLU A 312 -7.17 9.70 -3.34
CA GLU A 312 -8.54 10.25 -3.28
C GLU A 312 -9.52 9.28 -2.60
N ARG A 313 -9.38 7.98 -2.84
CA ARG A 313 -10.29 6.94 -2.32
C ARG A 313 -9.51 5.68 -1.99
N SER A 314 -10.03 4.89 -1.04
CA SER A 314 -9.50 3.56 -0.83
C SER A 314 -9.64 2.70 -2.08
N ASP A 315 -8.73 1.76 -2.28
CA ASP A 315 -8.75 0.82 -3.41
C ASP A 315 -10.06 0.03 -3.48
N TRP A 316 -10.61 -0.33 -2.32
CA TRP A 316 -11.89 -1.02 -2.21
C TRP A 316 -13.07 -0.16 -2.64
N GLU A 317 -13.18 1.06 -2.10
CA GLU A 317 -14.31 1.97 -2.41
C GLU A 317 -14.34 2.32 -3.89
N ARG A 318 -13.17 2.57 -4.47
CA ARG A 318 -13.03 2.86 -5.88
C ARG A 318 -13.45 1.67 -6.74
N ALA A 319 -12.87 0.48 -6.52
CA ALA A 319 -13.15 -0.71 -7.32
C ALA A 319 -14.62 -1.15 -7.20
N ARG A 320 -15.20 -1.00 -6.00
CA ARG A 320 -16.62 -1.28 -5.75
C ARG A 320 -17.54 -0.30 -6.50
N ALA A 321 -17.23 0.99 -6.47
CA ALA A 321 -18.01 2.00 -7.19
C ALA A 321 -17.94 1.80 -8.71
N GLU A 322 -16.77 1.48 -9.25
CA GLU A 322 -16.60 1.16 -10.66
C GLU A 322 -17.36 -0.10 -11.07
N LEU A 323 -17.33 -1.14 -10.24
CA LEU A 323 -18.14 -2.35 -10.46
C LEU A 323 -19.63 -2.02 -10.53
N GLN A 324 -20.14 -1.19 -9.63
CA GLN A 324 -21.53 -0.75 -9.64
C GLN A 324 -21.90 0.02 -10.91
N VAL A 325 -21.03 0.92 -11.35
CA VAL A 325 -21.24 1.71 -12.60
C VAL A 325 -21.19 0.84 -13.83
N SER A 326 -20.36 -0.21 -13.84
CA SER A 326 -20.23 -1.12 -14.98
C SER A 326 -21.48 -1.94 -15.29
N GLY A 327 -22.41 -2.07 -14.33
CA GLY A 327 -23.59 -2.91 -14.44
C GLY A 327 -23.31 -4.41 -14.50
N ALA A 328 -22.07 -4.84 -14.24
CA ALA A 328 -21.71 -6.25 -14.25
C ALA A 328 -22.32 -6.99 -13.05
N ASP A 329 -22.80 -8.22 -13.28
CA ASP A 329 -23.37 -9.06 -12.21
C ASP A 329 -22.28 -9.56 -11.26
N PRO A 330 -22.28 -9.14 -9.97
CA PRO A 330 -21.29 -9.61 -9.00
C PRO A 330 -21.28 -11.13 -8.80
N ALA A 331 -22.43 -11.81 -8.94
CA ALA A 331 -22.51 -13.25 -8.79
C ALA A 331 -21.81 -13.97 -9.96
N GLU A 332 -21.97 -13.45 -11.20
CA GLU A 332 -21.25 -13.99 -12.36
C GLU A 332 -19.75 -13.77 -12.25
N LEU A 333 -19.30 -12.56 -11.90
CA LEU A 333 -17.87 -12.28 -11.69
C LEU A 333 -17.26 -13.15 -10.59
N SER A 334 -17.99 -13.38 -9.50
CA SER A 334 -17.55 -14.30 -8.44
C SER A 334 -17.41 -15.74 -8.94
N ARG A 335 -18.35 -16.24 -9.77
CA ARG A 335 -18.23 -17.58 -10.39
C ARG A 335 -16.99 -17.69 -11.27
N GLN A 336 -16.74 -16.68 -12.10
CA GLN A 336 -15.55 -16.60 -12.97
C GLN A 336 -14.26 -16.57 -12.13
N TRP A 337 -14.21 -15.76 -11.07
CA TRP A 337 -13.08 -15.70 -10.15
C TRP A 337 -12.81 -17.06 -9.51
N ARG A 338 -13.84 -17.75 -8.98
CA ARG A 338 -13.73 -19.10 -8.39
C ARG A 338 -13.29 -20.14 -9.40
N SER A 339 -13.78 -20.09 -10.64
CA SER A 339 -13.35 -20.98 -11.72
C SER A 339 -11.86 -20.83 -12.00
N ARG A 340 -11.36 -19.58 -12.05
CA ARG A 340 -9.94 -19.30 -12.29
C ARG A 340 -9.05 -19.68 -11.11
N GLU A 341 -9.44 -19.32 -9.89
CA GLU A 341 -8.66 -19.58 -8.68
C GLU A 341 -8.80 -21.02 -8.15
N GLY A 342 -9.76 -21.79 -8.66
CA GLY A 342 -10.08 -23.15 -8.21
C GLY A 342 -10.64 -23.22 -6.79
N ARG A 343 -11.08 -22.10 -6.19
CA ARG A 343 -11.55 -22.02 -4.80
C ARG A 343 -12.32 -20.72 -4.55
N SER A 344 -13.10 -20.67 -3.45
CA SER A 344 -13.64 -19.41 -2.92
C SER A 344 -12.58 -18.63 -2.11
N ALA A 345 -12.78 -17.32 -1.99
CA ALA A 345 -11.95 -16.46 -1.13
C ALA A 345 -12.02 -16.86 0.37
N LEU A 346 -13.10 -17.52 0.79
CA LEU A 346 -13.21 -18.11 2.13
C LEU A 346 -12.42 -19.42 2.30
N GLU A 347 -12.00 -20.05 1.22
CA GLU A 347 -11.26 -21.29 1.31
C GLU A 347 -9.77 -21.02 1.51
N PRO A 348 -9.10 -21.70 2.44
CA PRO A 348 -7.67 -21.53 2.64
C PRO A 348 -6.90 -21.89 1.35
N ARG A 349 -5.86 -21.11 1.04
CA ARG A 349 -4.92 -21.52 -0.01
C ARG A 349 -4.30 -22.86 0.37
N ARG A 350 -4.33 -23.83 -0.54
CA ARG A 350 -3.54 -25.06 -0.38
C ARG A 350 -2.07 -24.68 -0.34
N PRO A 351 -1.28 -25.24 0.61
CA PRO A 351 0.16 -25.03 0.55
C PRO A 351 0.66 -25.46 -0.83
N VAL A 352 1.42 -24.58 -1.48
CA VAL A 352 2.15 -24.95 -2.69
C VAL A 352 3.09 -26.07 -2.27
N ALA A 353 2.95 -27.26 -2.84
CA ALA A 353 3.90 -28.33 -2.61
C ALA A 353 5.29 -27.79 -2.98
N PRO A 354 6.32 -27.98 -2.12
CA PRO A 354 7.67 -27.60 -2.49
C PRO A 354 7.96 -28.25 -3.85
N ALA A 355 8.43 -27.43 -4.81
CA ALA A 355 8.87 -27.96 -6.08
C ALA A 355 9.82 -29.12 -5.80
N ALA A 356 9.52 -30.31 -6.30
CA ALA A 356 10.38 -31.46 -6.14
C ALA A 356 11.76 -31.03 -6.68
N SER A 357 12.72 -30.86 -5.77
CA SER A 357 14.10 -30.61 -6.13
C SER A 357 14.54 -31.83 -6.94
N GLY A 358 14.51 -31.70 -8.26
CA GLY A 358 15.02 -32.71 -9.17
C GLY A 358 16.46 -32.98 -8.82
N SER A 359 16.71 -34.19 -8.37
CA SER A 359 18.02 -34.81 -8.18
C SER A 359 18.73 -35.01 -9.51
#